data_abf564d97834672664708d27c9c5ef31
#
_entry.id   abf564d97834672664708d27c9c5ef31
#
_cell.length_a   1.000
_cell.length_b   1.000
_cell.length_c   1.000
_cell.angle_alpha   90.00
_cell.angle_beta   90.00
_cell.angle_gamma   90.00
#
_symmetry.space_group_name_H-M   'P 1'
#
loop_
_entity.id
_entity.type
_entity.pdbx_description
1 polymer ?
#
loop_
_entity_poly.entity_id
_entity_poly.type
_entity_poly.pdbx_seq_one_letter_code
_entity_poly.pdbx_strand_id
1 'polypeptide(L)'
;MSKVFLEIGTSNFDTLIPLIENGWQGYCVEPITEYVHDLLQLNQNVVLSNCAISSYDGMLKMYQSVSDNELWTRGVSHAVEQQGEKILEYDANSFLIKDMIDVPCYTLSSYIKSMGITHIDFLKVDVEGHENDIFDCYDWNVKPTFMKVEHAHIDANKLRKTFEDEGYIVYTEGRDLYAVGSNEPKIRTLTFGTDES
;
A
#
# COMPACT_ATOMS: atom_id res chain seq x y z
N MET A 1 -14.75 18.28 -7.04
CA MET A 1 -13.74 17.35 -7.64
C MET A 1 -14.17 15.94 -7.27
N SER A 2 -13.94 14.94 -8.13
CA SER A 2 -14.12 13.54 -7.76
C SER A 2 -13.09 13.17 -6.68
N LYS A 3 -13.47 12.32 -5.76
CA LYS A 3 -12.53 11.76 -4.79
C LYS A 3 -11.57 10.80 -5.47
N VAL A 4 -10.34 10.73 -4.98
CA VAL A 4 -9.26 9.91 -5.55
C VAL A 4 -8.75 8.94 -4.49
N PHE A 5 -8.63 7.65 -4.85
CA PHE A 5 -7.84 6.71 -4.06
C PHE A 5 -6.62 6.22 -4.85
N LEU A 6 -5.58 5.89 -4.12
CA LEU A 6 -4.40 5.17 -4.60
C LEU A 6 -4.18 3.96 -3.69
N GLU A 7 -4.16 2.77 -4.29
CA GLU A 7 -3.87 1.52 -3.60
C GLU A 7 -2.57 0.93 -4.14
N ILE A 8 -1.61 0.66 -3.26
CA ILE A 8 -0.30 0.10 -3.56
C ILE A 8 -0.19 -1.27 -2.89
N GLY A 9 0.12 -2.30 -3.68
CA GLY A 9 0.03 -3.68 -3.23
C GLY A 9 -1.42 -4.16 -3.26
N THR A 10 -2.10 -3.96 -4.38
CA THR A 10 -3.53 -4.33 -4.50
C THR A 10 -3.71 -5.84 -4.49
N SER A 11 -2.69 -6.64 -4.88
CA SER A 11 -2.81 -8.07 -5.11
C SER A 11 -3.95 -8.37 -6.11
N ASN A 12 -4.64 -9.47 -5.97
CA ASN A 12 -5.86 -9.75 -6.74
C ASN A 12 -7.16 -9.49 -5.92
N PHE A 13 -7.05 -8.66 -4.88
CA PHE A 13 -8.17 -8.27 -4.03
C PHE A 13 -8.71 -6.90 -4.46
N ASP A 14 -10.00 -6.73 -4.46
CA ASP A 14 -10.68 -5.49 -4.86
C ASP A 14 -10.98 -4.56 -3.67
N THR A 15 -10.02 -4.38 -2.76
CA THR A 15 -10.24 -3.69 -1.47
C THR A 15 -10.84 -2.30 -1.62
N LEU A 16 -10.27 -1.45 -2.50
CA LEU A 16 -10.75 -0.08 -2.72
C LEU A 16 -11.52 0.10 -4.03
N ILE A 17 -11.43 -0.85 -4.95
CA ILE A 17 -12.14 -0.80 -6.25
C ILE A 17 -13.65 -0.53 -6.09
N PRO A 18 -14.37 -1.10 -5.08
CA PRO A 18 -15.77 -0.77 -4.86
C PRO A 18 -16.08 0.72 -4.64
N LEU A 19 -15.08 1.54 -4.29
CA LEU A 19 -15.27 2.99 -4.18
C LEU A 19 -15.59 3.65 -5.53
N ILE A 20 -15.22 3.02 -6.63
CA ILE A 20 -15.53 3.48 -7.99
C ILE A 20 -17.05 3.61 -8.20
N GLU A 21 -17.84 2.68 -7.67
CA GLU A 21 -19.30 2.72 -7.72
C GLU A 21 -19.88 3.95 -7.01
N ASN A 22 -19.11 4.52 -6.07
CA ASN A 22 -19.43 5.75 -5.36
C ASN A 22 -18.82 7.01 -6.01
N GLY A 23 -18.36 6.91 -7.26
CA GLY A 23 -17.84 8.02 -8.05
C GLY A 23 -16.40 8.44 -7.72
N TRP A 24 -15.62 7.57 -7.07
CA TRP A 24 -14.19 7.80 -6.87
C TRP A 24 -13.40 7.48 -8.15
N GLN A 25 -12.30 8.18 -8.33
CA GLN A 25 -11.27 7.81 -9.31
C GLN A 25 -10.24 6.91 -8.61
N GLY A 26 -9.96 5.74 -9.20
CA GLY A 26 -9.09 4.75 -8.62
C GLY A 26 -7.78 4.57 -9.37
N TYR A 27 -6.70 4.44 -8.62
CA TYR A 27 -5.40 4.01 -9.08
C TYR A 27 -4.96 2.82 -8.25
N CYS A 28 -4.63 1.70 -8.91
CA CYS A 28 -4.13 0.49 -8.27
C CYS A 28 -2.77 0.13 -8.84
N VAL A 29 -1.84 -0.20 -7.95
CA VAL A 29 -0.46 -0.57 -8.30
C VAL A 29 -0.21 -1.98 -7.81
N GLU A 30 0.14 -2.87 -8.75
CA GLU A 30 0.40 -4.28 -8.47
C GLU A 30 1.54 -4.78 -9.38
N PRO A 31 2.67 -5.23 -8.82
CA PRO A 31 3.80 -5.69 -9.61
C PRO A 31 3.60 -7.07 -10.26
N ILE A 32 2.73 -7.92 -9.72
CA ILE A 32 2.52 -9.28 -10.24
C ILE A 32 1.52 -9.26 -11.39
N THR A 33 1.99 -9.58 -12.58
CA THR A 33 1.20 -9.47 -13.82
C THR A 33 -0.08 -10.30 -13.79
N GLU A 34 -0.05 -11.48 -13.19
CA GLU A 34 -1.21 -12.36 -13.07
C GLU A 34 -2.33 -11.70 -12.25
N TYR A 35 -1.97 -11.00 -11.17
CA TYR A 35 -2.94 -10.30 -10.32
C TYR A 35 -3.54 -9.08 -11.04
N VAL A 36 -2.74 -8.36 -11.80
CA VAL A 36 -3.24 -7.25 -12.64
C VAL A 36 -4.29 -7.75 -13.65
N HIS A 37 -4.06 -8.92 -14.26
CA HIS A 37 -5.03 -9.48 -15.19
C HIS A 37 -6.35 -9.86 -14.51
N ASP A 38 -6.30 -10.42 -13.30
CA ASP A 38 -7.49 -10.74 -12.52
C ASP A 38 -8.30 -9.47 -12.19
N LEU A 39 -7.62 -8.40 -11.75
CA LEU A 39 -8.24 -7.11 -11.44
C LEU A 39 -8.89 -6.44 -12.64
N LEU A 40 -8.26 -6.52 -13.82
CA LEU A 40 -8.82 -5.96 -15.07
C LEU A 40 -10.14 -6.61 -15.46
N GLN A 41 -10.35 -7.86 -15.12
CA GLN A 41 -11.62 -8.56 -15.36
C GLN A 41 -12.72 -8.10 -14.41
N LEU A 42 -12.34 -7.66 -13.19
CA LEU A 42 -13.29 -7.24 -12.16
C LEU A 42 -13.82 -5.82 -12.40
N ASN A 43 -12.97 -4.89 -12.82
CA ASN A 43 -13.38 -3.50 -13.01
C ASN A 43 -12.52 -2.76 -14.05
N GLN A 44 -13.17 -2.22 -15.11
CA GLN A 44 -12.51 -1.48 -16.19
C GLN A 44 -12.37 0.02 -15.93
N ASN A 45 -12.93 0.55 -14.84
CA ASN A 45 -12.91 1.98 -14.52
C ASN A 45 -11.78 2.37 -13.55
N VAL A 46 -10.83 1.47 -13.32
CA VAL A 46 -9.64 1.67 -12.49
C VAL A 46 -8.43 1.83 -13.38
N VAL A 47 -7.52 2.72 -13.00
CA VAL A 47 -6.20 2.79 -13.62
C VAL A 47 -5.31 1.78 -12.91
N LEU A 48 -4.99 0.68 -13.61
CA LEU A 48 -4.10 -0.37 -13.12
C LEU A 48 -2.70 -0.16 -13.66
N SER A 49 -1.70 -0.23 -12.78
CA SER A 49 -0.29 -0.11 -13.12
C SER A 49 0.46 -1.36 -12.70
N ASN A 50 1.06 -2.05 -13.68
CA ASN A 50 1.88 -3.23 -13.43
C ASN A 50 3.31 -2.81 -13.12
N CYS A 51 3.54 -2.36 -11.89
CA CYS A 51 4.84 -1.95 -11.37
C CYS A 51 4.85 -2.05 -9.84
N ALA A 52 6.02 -1.91 -9.22
CA ALA A 52 6.17 -1.74 -7.79
C ALA A 52 6.35 -0.25 -7.43
N ILE A 53 6.07 0.09 -6.18
CA ILE A 53 6.53 1.35 -5.58
C ILE A 53 7.68 1.02 -4.63
N SER A 54 8.78 1.79 -4.73
CA SER A 54 10.03 1.54 -4.02
C SER A 54 10.72 2.86 -3.64
N SER A 55 11.94 2.79 -3.12
CA SER A 55 12.78 3.94 -2.79
C SER A 55 13.52 4.55 -3.99
N TYR A 56 13.41 3.95 -5.18
CA TYR A 56 14.09 4.42 -6.41
C TYR A 56 13.28 4.08 -7.66
N ASP A 57 13.60 4.76 -8.76
CA ASP A 57 13.05 4.46 -10.08
C ASP A 57 13.98 3.48 -10.81
N GLY A 58 13.45 2.37 -11.33
CA GLY A 58 14.26 1.36 -12.02
C GLY A 58 13.61 -0.01 -12.11
N MET A 59 14.38 -1.04 -11.81
CA MET A 59 13.94 -2.44 -11.76
C MET A 59 14.16 -2.99 -10.36
N LEU A 60 13.11 -3.53 -9.76
CA LEU A 60 13.12 -4.14 -8.44
C LEU A 60 13.08 -5.67 -8.58
N LYS A 61 13.93 -6.35 -7.81
CA LYS A 61 13.83 -7.82 -7.68
C LYS A 61 12.81 -8.18 -6.61
N MET A 62 11.89 -9.07 -6.96
CA MET A 62 10.85 -9.55 -6.05
C MET A 62 10.81 -11.07 -6.01
N TYR A 63 10.47 -11.60 -4.85
CA TYR A 63 10.03 -12.99 -4.72
C TYR A 63 8.52 -13.04 -4.98
N GLN A 64 8.13 -13.85 -5.95
CA GLN A 64 6.73 -14.19 -6.19
C GLN A 64 6.38 -15.43 -5.39
N SER A 65 5.49 -15.30 -4.41
CA SER A 65 4.94 -16.44 -3.69
C SER A 65 3.86 -17.12 -4.50
N VAL A 66 3.88 -18.45 -4.52
CA VAL A 66 2.81 -19.25 -5.12
C VAL A 66 2.47 -20.40 -4.19
N SER A 67 1.22 -20.42 -3.78
CA SER A 67 0.63 -21.62 -3.20
C SER A 67 -0.47 -22.12 -4.12
N ASP A 68 -0.38 -23.39 -4.47
CA ASP A 68 -1.39 -24.03 -5.33
C ASP A 68 -2.76 -24.19 -4.65
N ASN A 69 -2.85 -23.97 -3.32
CA ASN A 69 -4.02 -24.38 -2.54
C ASN A 69 -4.62 -23.31 -1.60
N GLU A 70 -3.98 -22.15 -1.37
CA GLU A 70 -4.51 -21.17 -0.41
C GLU A 70 -4.45 -19.74 -0.93
N LEU A 71 -5.61 -19.11 -1.06
CA LEU A 71 -5.77 -17.74 -1.58
C LEU A 71 -4.95 -16.68 -0.81
N TRP A 72 -4.72 -16.87 0.49
CA TRP A 72 -4.00 -15.91 1.33
C TRP A 72 -2.49 -15.84 1.06
N THR A 73 -1.88 -16.91 0.50
CA THR A 73 -0.45 -16.92 0.18
C THR A 73 -0.09 -16.09 -1.05
N ARG A 74 -1.07 -15.75 -1.87
CA ARG A 74 -0.86 -14.90 -3.05
C ARG A 74 -0.52 -13.45 -2.69
N GLY A 75 -0.93 -12.99 -1.49
CA GLY A 75 -0.63 -11.65 -1.00
C GLY A 75 0.79 -11.44 -0.47
N VAL A 76 1.62 -12.49 -0.37
CA VAL A 76 2.93 -12.44 0.33
C VAL A 76 4.12 -12.28 -0.62
N SER A 77 3.92 -11.71 -1.80
CA SER A 77 5.03 -11.40 -2.71
C SER A 77 5.74 -10.12 -2.25
N HIS A 78 7.07 -10.13 -2.13
CA HIS A 78 7.80 -9.05 -1.50
C HIS A 78 9.15 -8.75 -2.18
N ALA A 79 9.73 -7.57 -1.92
CA ALA A 79 11.03 -7.16 -2.45
C ALA A 79 12.19 -7.94 -1.82
N VAL A 80 13.16 -8.34 -2.65
CA VAL A 80 14.34 -9.14 -2.20
C VAL A 80 15.25 -8.35 -1.27
N GLU A 81 15.35 -7.03 -1.45
CA GLU A 81 16.38 -6.21 -0.80
C GLU A 81 16.16 -5.98 0.70
N GLN A 82 14.98 -6.27 1.23
CA GLN A 82 14.61 -5.84 2.58
C GLN A 82 14.74 -6.86 3.68
N GLN A 83 14.80 -8.08 3.35
CA GLN A 83 14.60 -9.05 4.41
C GLN A 83 15.80 -9.95 4.65
N GLY A 84 17.03 -9.60 4.48
CA GLY A 84 18.13 -10.37 4.99
C GLY A 84 17.71 -11.72 5.62
N GLU A 85 18.39 -12.32 6.44
CA GLU A 85 18.16 -13.65 7.04
C GLU A 85 16.73 -14.02 7.52
N LYS A 86 15.81 -13.03 7.74
CA LYS A 86 14.44 -13.29 8.25
C LYS A 86 13.50 -13.95 7.24
N ILE A 87 13.67 -13.71 5.94
CA ILE A 87 12.86 -14.39 4.90
C ILE A 87 13.13 -15.88 4.87
N LEU A 88 14.40 -16.25 5.00
CA LEU A 88 14.80 -17.66 4.98
C LEU A 88 14.17 -18.46 6.14
N GLU A 89 13.92 -17.83 7.31
CA GLU A 89 13.22 -18.48 8.43
C GLU A 89 11.71 -18.64 8.18
N TYR A 90 11.07 -17.66 7.51
CA TYR A 90 9.64 -17.73 7.19
C TYR A 90 9.38 -18.73 6.05
N ASP A 91 10.25 -18.75 5.05
CA ASP A 91 10.13 -19.62 3.86
C ASP A 91 10.45 -21.09 4.16
N ALA A 92 11.31 -21.37 5.14
CA ALA A 92 11.71 -22.76 5.46
C ALA A 92 10.55 -23.61 6.00
N ASN A 93 9.43 -23.01 6.41
CA ASN A 93 8.36 -23.76 7.08
C ASN A 93 6.96 -23.74 6.42
N SER A 94 6.67 -22.91 5.39
CA SER A 94 5.31 -22.83 4.87
C SER A 94 5.06 -22.19 3.49
N PHE A 95 6.05 -21.60 2.81
CA PHE A 95 5.78 -20.93 1.52
C PHE A 95 6.64 -21.49 0.39
N LEU A 96 5.99 -21.85 -0.70
CA LEU A 96 6.68 -22.14 -1.96
C LEU A 96 6.99 -20.81 -2.65
N ILE A 97 8.26 -20.39 -2.63
CA ILE A 97 8.75 -19.37 -3.55
C ILE A 97 8.70 -19.99 -4.95
N LYS A 98 7.92 -19.42 -5.85
CA LYS A 98 7.85 -19.90 -7.22
C LYS A 98 9.04 -19.41 -8.00
N ASP A 99 9.21 -18.09 -8.06
CA ASP A 99 10.19 -17.45 -8.91
C ASP A 99 10.71 -16.14 -8.29
N MET A 100 11.90 -15.77 -8.72
CA MET A 100 12.43 -14.43 -8.53
C MET A 100 12.22 -13.67 -9.84
N ILE A 101 11.52 -12.53 -9.78
CA ILE A 101 11.18 -11.73 -10.94
C ILE A 101 11.76 -10.33 -10.83
N ASP A 102 12.05 -9.71 -11.98
CA ASP A 102 12.39 -8.30 -12.09
C ASP A 102 11.16 -7.53 -12.54
N VAL A 103 10.75 -6.52 -11.76
CA VAL A 103 9.58 -5.69 -12.05
C VAL A 103 9.96 -4.22 -12.17
N PRO A 104 9.33 -3.44 -13.07
CA PRO A 104 9.52 -1.99 -13.06
C PRO A 104 9.13 -1.41 -11.69
N CYS A 105 9.91 -0.46 -11.18
CA CYS A 105 9.57 0.23 -9.94
C CYS A 105 9.77 1.74 -10.06
N TYR A 106 9.00 2.47 -9.25
CA TYR A 106 9.02 3.91 -9.16
C TYR A 106 8.99 4.35 -7.70
N THR A 107 9.55 5.52 -7.41
CA THR A 107 9.24 6.17 -6.15
C THR A 107 7.77 6.61 -6.15
N LEU A 108 7.18 6.71 -4.96
CA LEU A 108 5.78 7.17 -4.84
C LEU A 108 5.60 8.56 -5.48
N SER A 109 6.56 9.47 -5.28
CA SER A 109 6.56 10.81 -5.90
C SER A 109 6.62 10.76 -7.42
N SER A 110 7.51 9.93 -8.00
CA SER A 110 7.63 9.77 -9.46
C SER A 110 6.36 9.18 -10.06
N TYR A 111 5.78 8.17 -9.39
CA TYR A 111 4.52 7.56 -9.83
C TYR A 111 3.38 8.58 -9.83
N ILE A 112 3.14 9.26 -8.72
CA ILE A 112 2.09 10.29 -8.58
C ILE A 112 2.23 11.35 -9.69
N LYS A 113 3.45 11.82 -9.91
CA LYS A 113 3.76 12.81 -10.97
C LYS A 113 3.48 12.25 -12.37
N SER A 114 3.90 11.03 -12.68
CA SER A 114 3.71 10.40 -13.99
C SER A 114 2.24 10.21 -14.33
N MET A 115 1.42 9.90 -13.31
CA MET A 115 -0.03 9.70 -13.45
C MET A 115 -0.83 11.02 -13.41
N GLY A 116 -0.17 12.16 -13.18
CA GLY A 116 -0.83 13.46 -13.07
C GLY A 116 -1.77 13.57 -11.86
N ILE A 117 -1.53 12.80 -10.80
CA ILE A 117 -2.33 12.82 -9.58
C ILE A 117 -1.98 14.09 -8.81
N THR A 118 -2.97 14.94 -8.56
CA THR A 118 -2.79 16.23 -7.87
C THR A 118 -3.33 16.25 -6.45
N HIS A 119 -4.14 15.26 -6.08
CA HIS A 119 -4.65 15.04 -4.73
C HIS A 119 -4.97 13.56 -4.53
N ILE A 120 -4.94 13.12 -3.28
CA ILE A 120 -5.28 11.76 -2.86
C ILE A 120 -6.16 11.88 -1.62
N ASP A 121 -7.41 11.44 -1.71
CA ASP A 121 -8.32 11.39 -0.54
C ASP A 121 -8.00 10.17 0.33
N PHE A 122 -7.65 9.04 -0.29
CA PHE A 122 -7.29 7.82 0.41
C PHE A 122 -6.09 7.12 -0.24
N LEU A 123 -5.02 6.94 0.53
CA LEU A 123 -3.86 6.12 0.17
C LEU A 123 -3.85 4.84 1.02
N LYS A 124 -3.87 3.67 0.36
CA LYS A 124 -3.59 2.38 1.00
C LYS A 124 -2.22 1.88 0.54
N VAL A 125 -1.39 1.42 1.47
CA VAL A 125 -0.10 0.78 1.18
C VAL A 125 0.01 -0.51 1.96
N ASP A 126 0.27 -1.61 1.23
CA ASP A 126 0.33 -2.96 1.76
C ASP A 126 1.28 -3.76 0.85
N VAL A 127 2.58 -3.68 1.15
CA VAL A 127 3.66 -4.16 0.27
C VAL A 127 4.61 -5.14 0.98
N GLU A 128 4.11 -5.72 2.06
CA GLU A 128 4.77 -6.83 2.77
C GLU A 128 6.20 -6.50 3.22
N GLY A 129 6.40 -5.32 3.83
CA GLY A 129 7.62 -4.94 4.51
C GLY A 129 8.49 -3.88 3.82
N HIS A 130 8.00 -3.24 2.73
CA HIS A 130 8.69 -2.17 2.00
C HIS A 130 8.16 -0.76 2.30
N GLU A 131 7.25 -0.62 3.25
CA GLU A 131 6.54 0.62 3.54
C GLU A 131 7.49 1.72 4.01
N ASN A 132 8.43 1.40 4.92
CA ASN A 132 9.39 2.39 5.41
C ASN A 132 10.23 3.00 4.27
N ASP A 133 10.69 2.17 3.33
CA ASP A 133 11.53 2.65 2.22
C ASP A 133 10.75 3.53 1.25
N ILE A 134 9.47 3.23 1.03
CA ILE A 134 8.57 4.07 0.23
C ILE A 134 8.43 5.46 0.85
N PHE A 135 8.16 5.53 2.16
CA PHE A 135 7.89 6.80 2.84
C PHE A 135 9.17 7.58 3.19
N ASP A 136 10.33 6.94 3.33
CA ASP A 136 11.62 7.60 3.55
C ASP A 136 12.02 8.50 2.38
N CYS A 137 11.61 8.17 1.16
CA CYS A 137 11.92 8.95 -0.05
C CYS A 137 10.73 9.74 -0.61
N TYR A 138 9.57 9.71 0.05
CA TYR A 138 8.40 10.43 -0.40
C TYR A 138 8.54 11.94 -0.13
N ASP A 139 8.32 12.76 -1.16
CA ASP A 139 8.54 14.21 -1.09
C ASP A 139 7.39 15.00 -0.46
N TRP A 140 6.28 14.37 -0.16
CA TRP A 140 5.07 14.93 0.46
C TRP A 140 4.44 16.12 -0.28
N ASN A 141 4.76 16.32 -1.56
CA ASN A 141 4.14 17.38 -2.36
C ASN A 141 2.64 17.16 -2.57
N VAL A 142 2.20 15.91 -2.62
CA VAL A 142 0.78 15.52 -2.62
C VAL A 142 0.51 14.78 -1.31
N LYS A 143 0.02 15.48 -0.30
CA LYS A 143 -0.32 14.88 1.00
C LYS A 143 -1.67 14.18 0.93
N PRO A 144 -1.75 12.85 1.14
CA PRO A 144 -3.03 12.15 1.23
C PRO A 144 -3.86 12.68 2.41
N THR A 145 -5.18 12.78 2.23
CA THR A 145 -6.09 13.17 3.32
C THR A 145 -6.17 12.09 4.41
N PHE A 146 -6.22 10.83 3.97
CA PHE A 146 -6.27 9.66 4.84
C PHE A 146 -5.35 8.58 4.30
N MET A 147 -4.63 7.89 5.19
CA MET A 147 -3.78 6.76 4.83
C MET A 147 -4.09 5.55 5.71
N LYS A 148 -4.01 4.38 5.09
CA LYS A 148 -3.97 3.07 5.74
C LYS A 148 -2.71 2.37 5.27
N VAL A 149 -1.81 2.00 6.18
CA VAL A 149 -0.51 1.39 5.86
C VAL A 149 -0.28 0.19 6.75
N GLU A 150 -0.02 -0.98 6.15
CA GLU A 150 0.37 -2.16 6.92
C GLU A 150 1.75 -1.94 7.57
N HIS A 151 1.93 -2.47 8.80
CA HIS A 151 3.19 -2.34 9.53
C HIS A 151 3.71 -3.67 10.12
N ALA A 152 3.13 -4.79 9.71
CA ALA A 152 3.41 -6.08 10.33
C ALA A 152 4.88 -6.52 10.20
N HIS A 153 5.56 -6.07 9.15
CA HIS A 153 6.91 -6.52 8.79
C HIS A 153 7.98 -5.43 8.89
N ILE A 154 7.65 -4.26 9.46
CA ILE A 154 8.53 -3.09 9.50
C ILE A 154 8.66 -2.50 10.91
N ASP A 155 9.52 -1.49 11.07
CA ASP A 155 9.54 -0.64 12.27
C ASP A 155 8.35 0.32 12.27
N ALA A 156 7.27 -0.09 12.91
CA ALA A 156 6.05 0.70 13.04
C ALA A 156 6.27 2.05 13.74
N ASN A 157 7.23 2.15 14.68
CA ASN A 157 7.51 3.41 15.37
C ASN A 157 8.18 4.42 14.44
N LYS A 158 9.08 3.95 13.56
CA LYS A 158 9.70 4.78 12.54
C LYS A 158 8.63 5.33 11.59
N LEU A 159 7.76 4.48 11.06
CA LEU A 159 6.68 4.88 10.15
C LEU A 159 5.71 5.85 10.82
N ARG A 160 5.30 5.57 12.05
CA ARG A 160 4.45 6.47 12.86
C ARG A 160 5.09 7.85 12.98
N LYS A 161 6.39 7.90 13.36
CA LYS A 161 7.10 9.17 13.52
C LYS A 161 7.15 9.95 12.20
N THR A 162 7.40 9.29 11.08
CA THR A 162 7.39 9.92 9.75
C THR A 162 6.04 10.61 9.49
N PHE A 163 4.92 9.95 9.77
CA PHE A 163 3.61 10.54 9.56
C PHE A 163 3.29 11.68 10.53
N GLU A 164 3.68 11.54 11.80
CA GLU A 164 3.50 12.60 12.82
C GLU A 164 4.33 13.85 12.49
N ASP A 165 5.59 13.67 12.03
CA ASP A 165 6.46 14.77 11.57
C ASP A 165 5.86 15.50 10.35
N GLU A 166 5.09 14.81 9.51
CA GLU A 166 4.36 15.36 8.38
C GLU A 166 2.98 15.97 8.75
N GLY A 167 2.63 15.97 10.03
CA GLY A 167 1.45 16.62 10.57
C GLY A 167 0.19 15.76 10.60
N TYR A 168 0.32 14.44 10.53
CA TYR A 168 -0.81 13.52 10.68
C TYR A 168 -1.08 13.15 12.14
N ILE A 169 -2.32 12.84 12.43
CA ILE A 169 -2.72 12.13 13.64
C ILE A 169 -2.72 10.65 13.30
N VAL A 170 -1.97 9.84 14.08
CA VAL A 170 -1.74 8.43 13.75
C VAL A 170 -2.36 7.50 14.79
N TYR A 171 -3.13 6.54 14.32
CA TYR A 171 -3.75 5.47 15.10
C TYR A 171 -3.21 4.11 14.66
N THR A 172 -3.24 3.13 15.55
CA THR A 172 -2.89 1.74 15.23
C THR A 172 -4.10 0.85 15.51
N GLU A 173 -4.43 -0.01 14.55
CA GLU A 173 -5.42 -1.06 14.73
C GLU A 173 -4.91 -2.35 14.09
N GLY A 174 -4.70 -3.39 14.91
CA GLY A 174 -4.17 -4.66 14.43
C GLY A 174 -2.79 -4.51 13.78
N ARG A 175 -2.71 -4.80 12.51
CA ARG A 175 -1.48 -4.73 11.70
C ARG A 175 -1.38 -3.44 10.87
N ASP A 176 -2.30 -2.50 11.04
CA ASP A 176 -2.41 -1.28 10.24
C ASP A 176 -2.13 -0.02 11.06
N LEU A 177 -1.43 0.94 10.44
CA LEU A 177 -1.38 2.33 10.85
C LEU A 177 -2.38 3.13 10.01
N TYR A 178 -3.20 3.90 10.68
CA TYR A 178 -4.12 4.86 10.08
C TYR A 178 -3.61 6.26 10.35
N ALA A 179 -3.38 7.05 9.31
CA ALA A 179 -2.92 8.42 9.43
C ALA A 179 -3.94 9.37 8.81
N VAL A 180 -4.32 10.38 9.57
CA VAL A 180 -5.36 11.33 9.18
C VAL A 180 -4.79 12.75 9.24
N GLY A 181 -4.97 13.52 8.17
CA GLY A 181 -4.52 14.90 8.11
C GLY A 181 -5.14 15.73 9.25
N SER A 182 -4.29 16.39 10.05
CA SER A 182 -4.71 17.14 11.26
C SER A 182 -5.64 18.33 10.96
N ASN A 183 -5.77 18.73 9.70
CA ASN A 183 -6.60 19.86 9.27
C ASN A 183 -8.02 19.47 8.87
N GLU A 184 -8.39 18.19 8.93
CA GLU A 184 -9.75 17.75 8.63
C GLU A 184 -10.69 18.05 9.81
N PRO A 185 -11.59 19.04 9.70
CA PRO A 185 -12.41 19.51 10.83
C PRO A 185 -13.42 18.46 11.35
N LYS A 186 -13.70 17.42 10.57
CA LYS A 186 -14.72 16.40 10.90
C LYS A 186 -14.23 15.34 11.89
N ILE A 187 -12.94 15.16 12.07
CA ILE A 187 -12.39 14.12 12.95
C ILE A 187 -12.27 14.60 14.40
N ARG A 188 -12.27 15.91 14.62
CA ARG A 188 -12.24 16.49 15.98
C ARG A 188 -13.53 16.24 16.80
N THR A 189 -14.58 15.69 16.21
CA THR A 189 -15.89 15.48 16.85
C THR A 189 -16.22 14.01 17.14
N LEU A 190 -15.31 13.07 16.89
CA LEU A 190 -15.46 11.69 17.38
C LEU A 190 -15.07 11.62 18.85
N THR A 191 -15.89 12.21 19.72
CA THR A 191 -15.91 11.84 21.12
C THR A 191 -16.59 10.49 21.21
N PHE A 192 -15.82 9.45 21.51
CA PHE A 192 -16.39 8.19 21.96
C PHE A 192 -17.13 8.50 23.25
N GLY A 193 -18.46 8.38 23.22
CA GLY A 193 -19.26 8.47 24.41
C GLY A 193 -18.82 7.34 25.34
N THR A 194 -18.24 7.69 26.47
CA THR A 194 -18.17 6.78 27.61
C THR A 194 -19.60 6.64 28.11
N ASP A 195 -20.26 5.54 27.78
CA ASP A 195 -21.44 5.12 28.51
C ASP A 195 -20.99 4.81 29.94
N GLU A 196 -21.11 5.82 30.79
CA GLU A 196 -21.22 5.62 32.23
C GLU A 196 -22.69 5.33 32.54
N SER A 197 -22.99 4.09 32.78
CA SER A 197 -24.14 3.68 33.59
C SER A 197 -23.88 2.32 34.24
#